data_f99530e67e5f54ccbc7a934ec6c343ce
#
_entry.id   f99530e67e5f54ccbc7a934ec6c343ce
#
_cell.length_a   1.000
_cell.length_b   1.000
_cell.length_c   1.000
_cell.angle_alpha   90.00
_cell.angle_beta   90.00
_cell.angle_gamma   90.00
#
_symmetry.space_group_name_H-M   'P 1'
#
loop_
_entity.id
_entity.type
_entity.pdbx_description
1 polymer ?
#
loop_
_entity_poly.entity_id
_entity_poly.type
_entity_poly.pdbx_seq_one_letter_code
_entity_poly.pdbx_strand_id
1 'polypeptide(L)'
;MAMLEIKNLHKSFGSLEVLKGVSLEVEKGDVVTILSPSGSGKTTFLRCVNFLETADQGEMIFDGERFPLHGASKKDIARFRMKTAFVFQNYNLFRNKTAIQNVTEGLIVARKMPKAEALDMGMRMLEKVGLADRADSYPSQLSGGQQQRVAIARGLATQPEIILFDEPTSALDPELTGEVLAVMRGLAQEGMTMLVVTHEMNFARNVSSKVVFMEGGVVVEESRDPKAFFQNPSQERSKAFLRTILGETEKEEIQ
;
A
#
# COMPACT_ATOMS: atom_id res chain seq x y z
N MET A 1 5.57 -19.51 -6.64
CA MET A 1 5.13 -19.66 -5.23
C MET A 1 4.73 -18.29 -4.74
N ALA A 2 3.59 -18.20 -4.07
CA ALA A 2 3.13 -16.95 -3.51
C ALA A 2 4.16 -16.43 -2.48
N MET A 3 4.47 -15.14 -2.54
CA MET A 3 5.33 -14.45 -1.59
C MET A 3 4.56 -14.12 -0.32
N LEU A 4 3.29 -13.73 -0.46
CA LEU A 4 2.37 -13.45 0.63
C LEU A 4 1.08 -14.20 0.39
N GLU A 5 0.66 -15.03 1.36
CA GLU A 5 -0.63 -15.68 1.38
C GLU A 5 -1.36 -15.28 2.65
N ILE A 6 -2.57 -14.77 2.50
CA ILE A 6 -3.49 -14.49 3.61
C ILE A 6 -4.63 -15.50 3.51
N LYS A 7 -4.93 -16.17 4.63
CA LYS A 7 -5.97 -17.20 4.68
C LYS A 7 -6.98 -16.89 5.76
N ASN A 8 -8.24 -16.79 5.33
CA ASN A 8 -9.40 -16.70 6.22
C ASN A 8 -9.28 -15.62 7.30
N LEU A 9 -8.91 -14.37 6.90
CA LEU A 9 -8.74 -13.26 7.81
C LEU A 9 -10.10 -12.70 8.23
N HIS A 10 -10.38 -12.73 9.54
CA HIS A 10 -11.57 -12.15 10.16
C HIS A 10 -11.20 -10.99 11.07
N LYS A 11 -12.03 -9.95 11.09
CA LYS A 11 -11.91 -8.83 12.01
C LYS A 11 -13.26 -8.21 12.32
N SER A 12 -13.52 -8.04 13.62
CA SER A 12 -14.69 -7.35 14.14
C SER A 12 -14.29 -6.18 15.04
N PHE A 13 -15.13 -5.17 15.10
CA PHE A 13 -15.07 -4.09 16.07
C PHE A 13 -16.41 -4.07 16.84
N GLY A 14 -16.40 -4.58 18.06
CA GLY A 14 -17.62 -4.83 18.82
C GLY A 14 -18.52 -5.85 18.10
N SER A 15 -19.76 -5.46 17.78
CA SER A 15 -20.70 -6.32 17.03
C SER A 15 -20.57 -6.22 15.50
N LEU A 16 -19.77 -5.29 15.00
CA LEU A 16 -19.60 -5.09 13.55
C LEU A 16 -18.47 -5.97 13.02
N GLU A 17 -18.80 -7.02 12.26
CA GLU A 17 -17.83 -7.82 11.52
C GLU A 17 -17.44 -7.10 10.23
N VAL A 18 -16.18 -6.62 10.17
CA VAL A 18 -15.63 -5.81 9.06
C VAL A 18 -14.96 -6.68 8.01
N LEU A 19 -14.25 -7.73 8.43
CA LEU A 19 -13.63 -8.72 7.53
C LEU A 19 -14.17 -10.09 7.85
N LYS A 20 -14.63 -10.80 6.80
CA LYS A 20 -15.43 -12.02 6.91
C LYS A 20 -14.76 -13.19 6.17
N GLY A 21 -13.53 -13.52 6.57
CA GLY A 21 -12.79 -14.62 5.95
C GLY A 21 -12.06 -14.23 4.67
N VAL A 22 -11.45 -13.04 4.64
CA VAL A 22 -10.69 -12.56 3.47
C VAL A 22 -9.47 -13.43 3.25
N SER A 23 -9.32 -13.94 2.02
CA SER A 23 -8.14 -14.67 1.56
C SER A 23 -7.56 -13.99 0.34
N LEU A 24 -6.22 -13.91 0.24
CA LEU A 24 -5.51 -13.22 -0.84
C LEU A 24 -4.12 -13.81 -1.02
N GLU A 25 -3.68 -13.91 -2.28
CA GLU A 25 -2.33 -14.31 -2.65
C GLU A 25 -1.65 -13.24 -3.49
N VAL A 26 -0.37 -12.98 -3.17
CA VAL A 26 0.53 -12.06 -3.89
C VAL A 26 1.79 -12.81 -4.28
N GLU A 27 2.14 -12.83 -5.55
CA GLU A 27 3.40 -13.40 -6.04
C GLU A 27 4.51 -12.35 -6.03
N LYS A 28 5.76 -12.79 -6.05
CA LYS A 28 6.90 -11.87 -6.12
C LYS A 28 6.87 -11.09 -7.44
N GLY A 29 6.98 -9.76 -7.34
CA GLY A 29 6.89 -8.85 -8.48
C GLY A 29 5.46 -8.46 -8.86
N ASP A 30 4.43 -9.02 -8.19
CA ASP A 30 3.05 -8.61 -8.40
C ASP A 30 2.79 -7.18 -7.93
N VAL A 31 1.97 -6.48 -8.68
CA VAL A 31 1.24 -5.29 -8.24
C VAL A 31 -0.22 -5.69 -8.07
N VAL A 32 -0.61 -6.01 -6.84
CA VAL A 32 -1.99 -6.37 -6.52
C VAL A 32 -2.74 -5.13 -6.06
N THR A 33 -3.80 -4.77 -6.76
CA THR A 33 -4.64 -3.62 -6.40
C THR A 33 -5.97 -4.09 -5.82
N ILE A 34 -6.32 -3.56 -4.66
CA ILE A 34 -7.62 -3.80 -4.01
C ILE A 34 -8.53 -2.60 -4.29
N LEU A 35 -9.63 -2.86 -4.96
CA LEU A 35 -10.70 -1.92 -5.25
C LEU A 35 -11.92 -2.24 -4.37
N SER A 36 -12.62 -1.24 -3.90
CA SER A 36 -13.90 -1.44 -3.20
C SER A 36 -14.61 -0.10 -2.93
N PRO A 37 -15.91 -0.12 -2.64
CA PRO A 37 -16.61 1.03 -2.06
C PRO A 37 -16.01 1.46 -0.73
N SER A 38 -16.24 2.71 -0.32
CA SER A 38 -15.85 3.20 1.00
C SER A 38 -16.47 2.36 2.11
N GLY A 39 -15.71 2.13 3.21
CA GLY A 39 -16.21 1.35 4.35
C GLY A 39 -16.17 -0.18 4.17
N SER A 40 -15.68 -0.73 3.08
CA SER A 40 -15.63 -2.19 2.83
C SER A 40 -14.51 -2.94 3.56
N GLY A 41 -13.73 -2.27 4.42
CA GLY A 41 -12.69 -2.92 5.24
C GLY A 41 -11.28 -2.97 4.64
N LYS A 42 -10.99 -2.30 3.49
CA LYS A 42 -9.66 -2.30 2.84
C LYS A 42 -8.51 -1.90 3.76
N THR A 43 -8.62 -0.73 4.39
CA THR A 43 -7.62 -0.22 5.35
C THR A 43 -7.47 -1.16 6.54
N THR A 44 -8.58 -1.71 7.04
CA THR A 44 -8.56 -2.70 8.13
C THR A 44 -7.81 -3.96 7.69
N PHE A 45 -8.04 -4.44 6.47
CA PHE A 45 -7.33 -5.59 5.90
C PHE A 45 -5.82 -5.34 5.85
N LEU A 46 -5.37 -4.23 5.24
CA LEU A 46 -3.93 -3.89 5.18
C LEU A 46 -3.31 -3.74 6.57
N ARG A 47 -4.03 -3.13 7.50
CA ARG A 47 -3.55 -2.98 8.89
C ARG A 47 -3.43 -4.30 9.62
N CYS A 48 -4.36 -5.23 9.42
CA CYS A 48 -4.25 -6.59 9.96
C CYS A 48 -3.05 -7.32 9.35
N VAL A 49 -2.84 -7.24 8.04
CA VAL A 49 -1.70 -7.85 7.35
C VAL A 49 -0.37 -7.33 7.93
N ASN A 50 -0.27 -6.05 8.26
CA ASN A 50 0.96 -5.47 8.83
C ASN A 50 0.97 -5.42 10.37
N PHE A 51 0.05 -6.14 11.03
CA PHE A 51 -0.08 -6.15 12.49
C PHE A 51 -0.25 -4.77 13.13
N LEU A 52 -0.72 -3.76 12.38
CA LEU A 52 -1.13 -2.46 12.91
C LEU A 52 -2.49 -2.54 13.58
N GLU A 53 -3.27 -3.57 13.22
CA GLU A 53 -4.51 -3.99 13.85
C GLU A 53 -4.42 -5.50 14.12
N THR A 54 -4.99 -5.97 15.21
CA THR A 54 -5.03 -7.40 15.52
C THR A 54 -6.23 -8.05 14.85
N ALA A 55 -6.01 -9.04 14.00
CA ALA A 55 -7.09 -9.84 13.45
C ALA A 55 -7.70 -10.77 14.52
N ASP A 56 -8.98 -11.11 14.36
CA ASP A 56 -9.66 -12.04 15.28
C ASP A 56 -9.33 -13.49 14.92
N GLN A 57 -9.13 -13.77 13.61
CA GLN A 57 -8.74 -15.08 13.08
C GLN A 57 -7.94 -14.90 11.79
N GLY A 58 -7.28 -15.95 11.36
CA GLY A 58 -6.58 -16.03 10.10
C GLY A 58 -5.11 -16.41 10.25
N GLU A 59 -4.54 -16.82 9.13
CA GLU A 59 -3.14 -17.18 9.00
C GLU A 59 -2.51 -16.38 7.86
N MET A 60 -1.24 -16.03 8.02
CA MET A 60 -0.43 -15.43 6.98
C MET A 60 0.81 -16.29 6.75
N ILE A 61 1.14 -16.52 5.48
CA ILE A 61 2.42 -17.09 5.07
C ILE A 61 3.14 -16.01 4.28
N PHE A 62 4.36 -15.67 4.68
CA PHE A 62 5.19 -14.71 4.00
C PHE A 62 6.59 -15.29 3.76
N ASP A 63 7.00 -15.35 2.51
CA ASP A 63 8.28 -15.95 2.08
C ASP A 63 8.48 -17.36 2.68
N GLY A 64 7.40 -18.18 2.66
CA GLY A 64 7.38 -19.53 3.22
C GLY A 64 7.30 -19.63 4.74
N GLU A 65 7.39 -18.52 5.48
CA GLU A 65 7.23 -18.48 6.93
C GLU A 65 5.79 -18.24 7.33
N ARG A 66 5.30 -18.95 8.36
CA ARG A 66 3.95 -18.80 8.90
C ARG A 66 3.92 -17.76 10.02
N PHE A 67 2.91 -16.89 9.96
CA PHE A 67 2.62 -15.88 10.96
C PHE A 67 1.14 -15.99 11.35
N PRO A 68 0.82 -16.29 12.63
CA PRO A 68 -0.57 -16.25 13.09
C PRO A 68 -1.01 -14.77 13.09
N LEU A 69 -2.12 -14.46 12.44
CA LEU A 69 -2.65 -13.08 12.42
C LEU A 69 -3.31 -12.72 13.77
N HIS A 70 -3.76 -13.74 14.52
CA HIS A 70 -4.21 -13.61 15.90
C HIS A 70 -3.13 -14.14 16.86
N GLY A 71 -2.76 -13.33 17.85
CA GLY A 71 -1.81 -13.73 18.89
C GLY A 71 -0.34 -13.81 18.42
N ALA A 72 0.02 -13.15 17.33
CA ALA A 72 1.42 -13.05 16.88
C ALA A 72 2.33 -12.49 17.97
N SER A 73 3.51 -13.08 18.15
CA SER A 73 4.48 -12.60 19.13
C SER A 73 5.09 -11.27 18.67
N LYS A 74 5.57 -10.43 19.60
CA LYS A 74 6.29 -9.19 19.26
C LYS A 74 7.51 -9.48 18.37
N LYS A 75 8.15 -10.64 18.53
CA LYS A 75 9.30 -11.05 17.72
C LYS A 75 8.88 -11.35 16.27
N ASP A 76 7.75 -12.05 16.07
CA ASP A 76 7.23 -12.35 14.74
C ASP A 76 6.80 -11.08 14.02
N ILE A 77 6.09 -10.18 14.71
CA ILE A 77 5.69 -8.87 14.18
C ILE A 77 6.93 -8.05 13.76
N ALA A 78 7.95 -7.99 14.61
CA ALA A 78 9.19 -7.28 14.29
C ALA A 78 9.88 -7.89 13.07
N ARG A 79 9.98 -9.24 12.99
CA ARG A 79 10.58 -9.96 11.88
C ARG A 79 9.85 -9.68 10.56
N PHE A 80 8.53 -9.73 10.56
CA PHE A 80 7.71 -9.41 9.39
C PHE A 80 7.91 -7.94 8.94
N ARG A 81 7.83 -6.99 9.88
CA ARG A 81 8.01 -5.55 9.59
C ARG A 81 9.41 -5.18 9.13
N MET A 82 10.42 -5.99 9.43
CA MET A 82 11.78 -5.79 8.90
C MET A 82 11.87 -6.07 7.39
N LYS A 83 10.97 -6.89 6.85
CA LYS A 83 10.91 -7.28 5.43
C LYS A 83 9.85 -6.50 4.65
N THR A 84 9.02 -5.70 5.30
CA THR A 84 7.89 -5.01 4.68
C THR A 84 7.92 -3.51 4.94
N ALA A 85 7.29 -2.73 4.05
CA ALA A 85 7.05 -1.31 4.28
C ALA A 85 5.56 -1.02 4.20
N PHE A 86 5.11 -0.02 4.95
CA PHE A 86 3.74 0.47 4.93
C PHE A 86 3.72 1.97 4.63
N VAL A 87 2.99 2.36 3.59
CA VAL A 87 2.79 3.74 3.17
C VAL A 87 1.35 4.13 3.48
N PHE A 88 1.19 5.09 4.36
CA PHE A 88 -0.11 5.54 4.86
C PHE A 88 -0.73 6.62 3.97
N GLN A 89 -2.04 6.75 4.04
CA GLN A 89 -2.82 7.81 3.42
C GLN A 89 -2.37 9.22 3.85
N ASN A 90 -2.08 9.42 5.13
CA ASN A 90 -1.73 10.71 5.75
C ASN A 90 -0.22 10.89 5.95
N TYR A 91 0.63 10.42 5.05
CA TYR A 91 2.09 10.56 5.03
C TYR A 91 2.80 10.10 6.31
N ASN A 92 2.31 10.45 7.49
CA ASN A 92 2.83 10.14 8.83
C ASN A 92 4.32 10.46 8.98
N LEU A 93 4.74 11.64 8.50
CA LEU A 93 6.10 12.13 8.68
C LEU A 93 6.31 12.70 10.08
N PHE A 94 7.53 12.54 10.59
CA PHE A 94 7.96 13.22 11.81
C PHE A 94 8.08 14.71 11.52
N ARG A 95 7.20 15.53 12.11
CA ARG A 95 7.09 16.98 11.84
C ARG A 95 8.35 17.77 12.21
N ASN A 96 9.10 17.29 13.21
CA ASN A 96 10.33 17.90 13.73
C ASN A 96 11.61 17.36 13.08
N LYS A 97 11.49 16.61 11.97
CA LYS A 97 12.60 16.04 11.23
C LYS A 97 12.52 16.47 9.77
N THR A 98 13.69 16.67 9.15
CA THR A 98 13.79 16.96 7.71
C THR A 98 13.43 15.74 6.87
N ALA A 99 13.29 15.88 5.55
CA ALA A 99 13.01 14.79 4.64
C ALA A 99 14.04 13.67 4.76
N ILE A 100 15.34 13.99 4.73
CA ILE A 100 16.41 12.99 4.88
C ILE A 100 16.37 12.31 6.25
N GLN A 101 16.08 13.04 7.32
CA GLN A 101 15.94 12.47 8.66
C GLN A 101 14.72 11.56 8.76
N ASN A 102 13.59 11.90 8.12
CA ASN A 102 12.42 11.03 8.04
C ASN A 102 12.74 9.71 7.35
N VAL A 103 13.50 9.74 6.28
CA VAL A 103 13.88 8.55 5.51
C VAL A 103 14.87 7.67 6.30
N THR A 104 15.81 8.28 7.01
CA THR A 104 16.92 7.56 7.65
C THR A 104 16.65 7.11 9.09
N GLU A 105 15.61 7.63 9.74
CA GLU A 105 15.31 7.33 11.16
C GLU A 105 15.16 5.83 11.42
N GLY A 106 14.40 5.13 10.60
CA GLY A 106 14.20 3.69 10.74
C GLY A 106 15.50 2.89 10.56
N LEU A 107 16.40 3.35 9.69
CA LEU A 107 17.70 2.72 9.47
C LEU A 107 18.60 2.87 10.69
N ILE A 108 18.68 4.08 11.24
CA ILE A 108 19.56 4.40 12.37
C ILE A 108 19.02 3.77 13.66
N VAL A 109 17.74 4.00 13.96
CA VAL A 109 17.16 3.62 15.26
C VAL A 109 16.79 2.14 15.33
N ALA A 110 16.08 1.61 14.32
CA ALA A 110 15.60 0.24 14.35
C ALA A 110 16.64 -0.76 13.80
N ARG A 111 17.33 -0.43 12.71
CA ARG A 111 18.31 -1.32 12.08
C ARG A 111 19.72 -1.13 12.58
N LYS A 112 19.98 -0.12 13.43
CA LYS A 112 21.31 0.20 13.99
C LYS A 112 22.37 0.44 12.90
N MET A 113 21.95 0.92 11.74
CA MET A 113 22.84 1.25 10.63
C MET A 113 23.73 2.45 10.99
N PRO A 114 25.01 2.47 10.63
CA PRO A 114 25.89 3.63 10.82
C PRO A 114 25.30 4.87 10.14
N LYS A 115 25.38 6.03 10.81
CA LYS A 115 24.74 7.26 10.34
C LYS A 115 25.15 7.67 8.92
N ALA A 116 26.44 7.52 8.57
CA ALA A 116 26.94 7.85 7.24
C ALA A 116 26.28 6.97 6.16
N GLU A 117 26.24 5.65 6.40
CA GLU A 117 25.60 4.68 5.49
C GLU A 117 24.10 4.93 5.35
N ALA A 118 23.43 5.23 6.47
CA ALA A 118 22.00 5.59 6.46
C ALA A 118 21.73 6.85 5.65
N LEU A 119 22.58 7.88 5.75
CA LEU A 119 22.46 9.13 4.97
C LEU A 119 22.64 8.86 3.48
N ASP A 120 23.64 8.08 3.09
CA ASP A 120 23.86 7.71 1.68
C ASP A 120 22.68 6.95 1.11
N MET A 121 22.14 5.98 1.87
CA MET A 121 20.93 5.25 1.48
C MET A 121 19.73 6.20 1.37
N GLY A 122 19.56 7.07 2.34
CA GLY A 122 18.44 8.04 2.37
C GLY A 122 18.49 9.00 1.18
N MET A 123 19.67 9.52 0.83
CA MET A 123 19.84 10.39 -0.34
C MET A 123 19.49 9.67 -1.64
N ARG A 124 19.96 8.44 -1.84
CA ARG A 124 19.57 7.63 -3.00
C ARG A 124 18.05 7.43 -3.09
N MET A 125 17.38 7.23 -1.95
CA MET A 125 15.92 7.06 -1.95
C MET A 125 15.18 8.38 -2.22
N LEU A 126 15.68 9.52 -1.72
CA LEU A 126 15.13 10.83 -2.07
C LEU A 126 15.34 11.16 -3.54
N GLU A 127 16.50 10.85 -4.11
CA GLU A 127 16.76 10.99 -5.54
C GLU A 127 15.80 10.13 -6.38
N LYS A 128 15.57 8.90 -5.98
CA LYS A 128 14.65 7.97 -6.64
C LYS A 128 13.21 8.49 -6.71
N VAL A 129 12.77 9.25 -5.71
CA VAL A 129 11.44 9.86 -5.69
C VAL A 129 11.45 11.34 -6.17
N GLY A 130 12.58 11.82 -6.71
CA GLY A 130 12.72 13.18 -7.27
C GLY A 130 12.71 14.29 -6.23
N LEU A 131 13.32 14.06 -5.04
CA LEU A 131 13.35 15.01 -3.92
C LEU A 131 14.74 15.19 -3.31
N ALA A 132 15.83 14.96 -4.06
CA ALA A 132 17.18 15.15 -3.57
C ALA A 132 17.45 16.61 -3.15
N ASP A 133 16.91 17.57 -3.89
CA ASP A 133 17.00 19.00 -3.60
C ASP A 133 16.19 19.46 -2.38
N ARG A 134 15.33 18.60 -1.84
CA ARG A 134 14.47 18.84 -0.69
C ARG A 134 14.89 18.07 0.57
N ALA A 135 16.09 17.46 0.57
CA ALA A 135 16.57 16.62 1.66
C ALA A 135 16.51 17.31 3.03
N ASP A 136 16.83 18.60 3.09
CA ASP A 136 16.85 19.40 4.32
C ASP A 136 15.53 20.10 4.64
N SER A 137 14.48 19.94 3.79
CA SER A 137 13.17 20.53 4.01
C SER A 137 12.40 19.79 5.11
N TYR A 138 11.74 20.54 5.99
CA TYR A 138 10.77 19.99 6.95
C TYR A 138 9.43 19.71 6.28
N PRO A 139 8.59 18.80 6.83
CA PRO A 139 7.28 18.50 6.26
C PRO A 139 6.40 19.73 5.99
N SER A 140 6.46 20.76 6.85
CA SER A 140 5.72 22.01 6.67
C SER A 140 6.15 22.86 5.45
N GLN A 141 7.30 22.54 4.86
CA GLN A 141 7.86 23.20 3.69
C GLN A 141 7.64 22.38 2.39
N LEU A 142 6.97 21.24 2.50
CA LEU A 142 6.73 20.31 1.41
C LEU A 142 5.24 20.29 1.05
N SER A 143 4.93 20.19 -0.24
CA SER A 143 3.56 19.92 -0.70
C SER A 143 3.08 18.54 -0.24
N GLY A 144 1.78 18.28 -0.28
CA GLY A 144 1.23 16.97 0.05
C GLY A 144 1.85 15.84 -0.77
N GLY A 145 1.98 16.03 -2.09
CA GLY A 145 2.63 15.07 -2.98
C GLY A 145 4.11 14.84 -2.65
N GLN A 146 4.84 15.91 -2.28
CA GLN A 146 6.23 15.81 -1.82
C GLN A 146 6.32 15.05 -0.49
N GLN A 147 5.43 15.31 0.48
CA GLN A 147 5.39 14.59 1.73
C GLN A 147 5.11 13.09 1.52
N GLN A 148 4.20 12.75 0.61
CA GLN A 148 3.90 11.36 0.27
C GLN A 148 5.10 10.68 -0.41
N ARG A 149 5.79 11.37 -1.30
CA ARG A 149 7.01 10.83 -1.91
C ARG A 149 8.14 10.63 -0.88
N VAL A 150 8.27 11.49 0.13
CA VAL A 150 9.18 11.24 1.28
C VAL A 150 8.74 10.01 2.07
N ALA A 151 7.44 9.80 2.29
CA ALA A 151 6.93 8.60 2.96
C ALA A 151 7.24 7.32 2.17
N ILE A 152 7.14 7.36 0.84
CA ILE A 152 7.56 6.27 -0.06
C ILE A 152 9.06 6.02 0.06
N ALA A 153 9.89 7.08 -0.02
CA ALA A 153 11.35 6.98 0.12
C ALA A 153 11.75 6.37 1.48
N ARG A 154 11.06 6.74 2.56
CA ARG A 154 11.24 6.16 3.90
C ARG A 154 10.97 4.64 3.90
N GLY A 155 9.91 4.22 3.23
CA GLY A 155 9.59 2.80 3.05
C GLY A 155 10.68 2.07 2.26
N LEU A 156 11.07 2.61 1.10
CA LEU A 156 12.09 2.04 0.21
C LEU A 156 13.47 1.92 0.87
N ALA A 157 13.85 2.89 1.71
CA ALA A 157 15.13 2.88 2.40
C ALA A 157 15.34 1.61 3.25
N THR A 158 14.27 1.00 3.72
CA THR A 158 14.34 -0.27 4.46
C THR A 158 14.57 -1.49 3.56
N GLN A 159 14.64 -1.34 2.24
CA GLN A 159 14.78 -2.42 1.27
C GLN A 159 13.74 -3.54 1.49
N PRO A 160 12.44 -3.19 1.45
CA PRO A 160 11.39 -4.15 1.72
C PRO A 160 11.23 -5.15 0.57
N GLU A 161 10.75 -6.35 0.90
CA GLU A 161 10.37 -7.36 -0.08
C GLU A 161 8.98 -7.06 -0.67
N ILE A 162 8.09 -6.40 0.10
CA ILE A 162 6.78 -5.93 -0.32
C ILE A 162 6.45 -4.57 0.30
N ILE A 163 5.77 -3.72 -0.46
CA ILE A 163 5.23 -2.45 0.04
C ILE A 163 3.70 -2.52 0.06
N LEU A 164 3.13 -2.16 1.21
CA LEU A 164 1.70 -2.04 1.42
C LEU A 164 1.31 -0.55 1.33
N PHE A 165 0.45 -0.19 0.38
CA PHE A 165 -0.03 1.17 0.18
C PHE A 165 -1.50 1.29 0.59
N ASP A 166 -1.80 2.13 1.57
CA ASP A 166 -3.15 2.41 2.06
C ASP A 166 -3.61 3.76 1.52
N GLU A 167 -4.29 3.76 0.37
CA GLU A 167 -4.83 4.94 -0.33
C GLU A 167 -3.80 6.10 -0.45
N PRO A 168 -2.65 5.89 -1.09
CA PRO A 168 -1.52 6.82 -1.03
C PRO A 168 -1.76 8.18 -1.69
N THR A 169 -2.86 8.36 -2.43
CA THR A 169 -3.21 9.58 -3.16
C THR A 169 -4.49 10.26 -2.68
N SER A 170 -5.28 9.62 -1.81
CA SER A 170 -6.62 10.12 -1.43
C SER A 170 -6.62 11.43 -0.61
N ALA A 171 -5.47 11.80 -0.02
CA ALA A 171 -5.27 13.07 0.69
C ALA A 171 -4.63 14.16 -0.18
N LEU A 172 -4.53 13.96 -1.50
CA LEU A 172 -3.85 14.84 -2.44
C LEU A 172 -4.83 15.49 -3.41
N ASP A 173 -4.48 16.70 -3.83
CA ASP A 173 -5.12 17.34 -4.97
C ASP A 173 -4.81 16.55 -6.27
N PRO A 174 -5.69 16.57 -7.28
CA PRO A 174 -5.51 15.83 -8.54
C PRO A 174 -4.16 16.10 -9.24
N GLU A 175 -3.68 17.35 -9.21
CA GLU A 175 -2.40 17.75 -9.81
C GLU A 175 -1.21 17.01 -9.15
N LEU A 176 -1.25 16.83 -7.82
CA LEU A 176 -0.17 16.18 -7.04
C LEU A 176 -0.24 14.66 -7.08
N THR A 177 -1.43 14.10 -7.35
CA THR A 177 -1.66 12.66 -7.48
C THR A 177 -0.77 12.06 -8.57
N GLY A 178 -0.64 12.74 -9.72
CA GLY A 178 0.15 12.29 -10.86
C GLY A 178 1.61 11.99 -10.53
N GLU A 179 2.24 12.82 -9.69
CA GLU A 179 3.65 12.67 -9.28
C GLU A 179 3.86 11.42 -8.41
N VAL A 180 2.94 11.15 -7.47
CA VAL A 180 2.99 9.96 -6.59
C VAL A 180 2.76 8.69 -7.41
N LEU A 181 1.77 8.69 -8.32
CA LEU A 181 1.51 7.57 -9.20
C LEU A 181 2.65 7.30 -10.19
N ALA A 182 3.39 8.34 -10.61
CA ALA A 182 4.58 8.18 -11.44
C ALA A 182 5.68 7.41 -10.71
N VAL A 183 5.94 7.75 -9.43
CA VAL A 183 6.88 7.00 -8.58
C VAL A 183 6.43 5.54 -8.43
N MET A 184 5.15 5.29 -8.14
CA MET A 184 4.63 3.94 -7.98
C MET A 184 4.72 3.12 -9.28
N ARG A 185 4.48 3.74 -10.45
CA ARG A 185 4.69 3.10 -11.76
C ARG A 185 6.16 2.71 -11.98
N GLY A 186 7.09 3.60 -11.63
CA GLY A 186 8.53 3.29 -11.70
C GLY A 186 8.90 2.09 -10.83
N LEU A 187 8.38 2.02 -9.60
CA LEU A 187 8.61 0.87 -8.71
C LEU A 187 8.04 -0.44 -9.29
N ALA A 188 6.85 -0.38 -9.90
CA ALA A 188 6.26 -1.54 -10.58
C ALA A 188 7.14 -2.04 -11.74
N GLN A 189 7.67 -1.12 -12.55
CA GLN A 189 8.57 -1.45 -13.67
C GLN A 189 9.89 -2.07 -13.21
N GLU A 190 10.37 -1.72 -12.02
CA GLU A 190 11.53 -2.33 -11.39
C GLU A 190 11.25 -3.70 -10.73
N GLY A 191 10.00 -4.18 -10.79
CA GLY A 191 9.60 -5.48 -10.23
C GLY A 191 9.37 -5.46 -8.72
N MET A 192 9.12 -4.28 -8.11
CA MET A 192 8.76 -4.18 -6.70
C MET A 192 7.39 -4.84 -6.46
N THR A 193 7.33 -5.76 -5.50
CA THR A 193 6.06 -6.35 -5.07
C THR A 193 5.25 -5.32 -4.29
N MET A 194 4.00 -5.11 -4.68
CA MET A 194 3.13 -4.11 -4.07
C MET A 194 1.72 -4.64 -3.83
N LEU A 195 1.16 -4.34 -2.66
CA LEU A 195 -0.25 -4.50 -2.36
C LEU A 195 -0.85 -3.11 -2.12
N VAL A 196 -1.74 -2.68 -3.01
CA VAL A 196 -2.18 -1.29 -3.12
C VAL A 196 -3.69 -1.20 -2.93
N VAL A 197 -4.13 -0.49 -1.91
CA VAL A 197 -5.51 0.00 -1.80
C VAL A 197 -5.57 1.37 -2.45
N THR A 198 -6.43 1.54 -3.45
CA THR A 198 -6.55 2.82 -4.17
C THR A 198 -7.92 2.99 -4.82
N HIS A 199 -8.26 4.25 -5.09
CA HIS A 199 -9.38 4.66 -5.94
C HIS A 199 -8.92 5.10 -7.35
N GLU A 200 -7.62 5.00 -7.65
CA GLU A 200 -7.04 5.37 -8.93
C GLU A 200 -7.26 4.27 -9.99
N MET A 201 -8.40 4.34 -10.71
CA MET A 201 -8.81 3.30 -11.65
C MET A 201 -7.82 3.13 -12.81
N ASN A 202 -7.24 4.24 -13.30
CA ASN A 202 -6.23 4.20 -14.35
C ASN A 202 -4.94 3.50 -13.90
N PHE A 203 -4.52 3.70 -12.65
CA PHE A 203 -3.40 2.99 -12.07
C PHE A 203 -3.71 1.49 -11.96
N ALA A 204 -4.85 1.14 -11.38
CA ALA A 204 -5.28 -0.25 -11.22
C ALA A 204 -5.38 -0.97 -12.58
N ARG A 205 -5.96 -0.33 -13.59
CA ARG A 205 -6.12 -0.91 -14.93
C ARG A 205 -4.81 -1.13 -15.68
N ASN A 206 -3.84 -0.19 -15.56
CA ASN A 206 -2.68 -0.14 -16.45
C ASN A 206 -1.37 -0.61 -15.79
N VAL A 207 -1.31 -0.68 -14.46
CA VAL A 207 -0.08 -1.00 -13.72
C VAL A 207 -0.19 -2.30 -12.94
N SER A 208 -1.39 -2.68 -12.52
CA SER A 208 -1.58 -3.91 -11.73
C SER A 208 -1.35 -5.17 -12.57
N SER A 209 -0.78 -6.19 -11.93
CA SER A 209 -0.76 -7.57 -12.43
C SER A 209 -1.99 -8.38 -11.97
N LYS A 210 -2.63 -7.92 -10.90
CA LYS A 210 -3.84 -8.52 -10.32
C LYS A 210 -4.73 -7.44 -9.73
N VAL A 211 -6.03 -7.53 -9.97
CA VAL A 211 -7.07 -6.71 -9.33
C VAL A 211 -7.93 -7.59 -8.46
N VAL A 212 -8.25 -7.09 -7.26
CA VAL A 212 -9.13 -7.73 -6.29
C VAL A 212 -10.25 -6.75 -5.95
N PHE A 213 -11.49 -7.13 -6.17
CA PHE A 213 -12.63 -6.35 -5.75
C PHE A 213 -13.19 -6.89 -4.44
N MET A 214 -13.24 -6.03 -3.42
CA MET A 214 -13.78 -6.34 -2.10
C MET A 214 -15.04 -5.55 -1.85
N GLU A 215 -16.06 -6.19 -1.26
CA GLU A 215 -17.26 -5.53 -0.79
C GLU A 215 -17.82 -6.26 0.44
N GLY A 216 -18.34 -5.49 1.40
CA GLY A 216 -18.98 -6.05 2.59
C GLY A 216 -18.12 -6.97 3.44
N GLY A 217 -16.79 -6.79 3.38
CA GLY A 217 -15.81 -7.56 4.14
C GLY A 217 -15.36 -8.88 3.50
N VAL A 218 -15.70 -9.13 2.25
CA VAL A 218 -15.29 -10.33 1.50
C VAL A 218 -14.65 -9.97 0.16
N VAL A 219 -13.85 -10.87 -0.40
CA VAL A 219 -13.42 -10.79 -1.80
C VAL A 219 -14.58 -11.27 -2.68
N VAL A 220 -15.06 -10.39 -3.56
CA VAL A 220 -16.15 -10.66 -4.49
C VAL A 220 -15.62 -11.21 -5.80
N GLU A 221 -14.55 -10.62 -6.30
CA GLU A 221 -13.93 -11.01 -7.57
C GLU A 221 -12.43 -10.70 -7.55
N GLU A 222 -11.65 -11.57 -8.19
CA GLU A 222 -10.24 -11.30 -8.48
C GLU A 222 -9.91 -11.66 -9.92
N SER A 223 -8.98 -10.91 -10.53
CA SER A 223 -8.54 -11.13 -11.90
C SER A 223 -7.05 -10.85 -12.06
N ARG A 224 -6.34 -11.75 -12.73
CA ARG A 224 -4.96 -11.54 -13.20
C ARG A 224 -4.90 -10.86 -14.59
N ASP A 225 -6.03 -10.52 -15.15
CA ASP A 225 -6.16 -9.63 -16.32
C ASP A 225 -6.95 -8.37 -15.90
N PRO A 226 -6.26 -7.32 -15.42
CA PRO A 226 -6.91 -6.07 -15.03
C PRO A 226 -7.71 -5.45 -16.18
N LYS A 227 -7.22 -5.51 -17.42
CA LYS A 227 -7.93 -4.92 -18.57
C LYS A 227 -9.26 -5.61 -18.82
N ALA A 228 -9.28 -6.95 -18.78
CA ALA A 228 -10.51 -7.72 -18.89
C ALA A 228 -11.47 -7.43 -17.73
N PHE A 229 -10.97 -7.32 -16.49
CA PHE A 229 -11.77 -6.96 -15.32
C PHE A 229 -12.47 -5.60 -15.51
N PHE A 230 -11.75 -4.58 -15.99
CA PHE A 230 -12.33 -3.24 -16.20
C PHE A 230 -13.29 -3.18 -17.40
N GLN A 231 -13.13 -4.03 -18.41
CA GLN A 231 -13.99 -4.07 -19.59
C GLN A 231 -15.25 -4.92 -19.36
N ASN A 232 -15.11 -6.07 -18.75
CA ASN A 232 -16.20 -7.04 -18.58
C ASN A 232 -16.00 -7.90 -17.33
N PRO A 233 -16.20 -7.33 -16.11
CA PRO A 233 -16.10 -8.10 -14.87
C PRO A 233 -17.12 -9.23 -14.85
N SER A 234 -16.77 -10.34 -14.17
CA SER A 234 -17.61 -11.55 -14.13
C SER A 234 -18.77 -11.42 -13.14
N GLN A 235 -18.59 -10.65 -12.05
CA GLN A 235 -19.56 -10.51 -10.98
C GLN A 235 -20.46 -9.28 -11.18
N GLU A 236 -21.76 -9.42 -10.97
CA GLU A 236 -22.71 -8.31 -11.09
C GLU A 236 -22.40 -7.13 -10.15
N ARG A 237 -21.87 -7.43 -8.96
CA ARG A 237 -21.45 -6.39 -8.00
C ARG A 237 -20.27 -5.59 -8.52
N SER A 238 -19.29 -6.26 -9.14
CA SER A 238 -18.13 -5.59 -9.78
C SER A 238 -18.59 -4.71 -10.96
N LYS A 239 -19.54 -5.19 -11.78
CA LYS A 239 -20.15 -4.40 -12.87
C LYS A 239 -20.83 -3.15 -12.33
N ALA A 240 -21.65 -3.29 -11.28
CA ALA A 240 -22.35 -2.18 -10.67
C ALA A 240 -21.37 -1.13 -10.12
N PHE A 241 -20.33 -1.58 -9.43
CA PHE A 241 -19.27 -0.71 -8.89
C PHE A 241 -18.55 0.06 -10.00
N LEU A 242 -18.09 -0.62 -11.04
CA LEU A 242 -17.38 0.03 -12.15
C LEU A 242 -18.27 1.01 -12.92
N ARG A 243 -19.55 0.68 -13.15
CA ARG A 243 -20.49 1.61 -13.79
C ARG A 243 -20.66 2.91 -12.99
N THR A 244 -20.72 2.81 -11.66
CA THR A 244 -20.84 4.00 -10.80
C THR A 244 -19.62 4.89 -10.93
N ILE A 245 -18.42 4.32 -10.79
CA ILE A 245 -17.18 5.10 -10.78
C ILE A 245 -16.80 5.61 -12.18
N LEU A 246 -16.89 4.77 -13.22
CA LEU A 246 -16.54 5.18 -14.58
C LEU A 246 -17.58 6.13 -15.17
N GLY A 247 -18.86 6.00 -14.83
CA GLY A 247 -19.89 6.93 -15.24
C GLY A 247 -19.82 8.28 -14.53
N GLU A 248 -19.19 8.38 -13.37
CA GLU A 248 -18.85 9.65 -12.69
C GLU A 248 -17.68 10.34 -13.38
N THR A 249 -16.66 9.58 -13.78
CA THR A 249 -15.46 10.10 -14.44
C THR A 249 -15.76 10.71 -15.82
N GLU A 250 -16.69 10.10 -16.60
CA GLU A 250 -17.13 10.65 -17.89
C GLU A 250 -17.90 11.99 -17.76
N LYS A 251 -18.46 12.28 -16.58
CA LYS A 251 -19.14 13.56 -16.32
C LYS A 251 -18.19 14.68 -15.91
N GLU A 252 -17.04 14.35 -15.30
CA GLU A 252 -16.02 15.33 -14.90
C GLU A 252 -15.15 15.77 -16.09
N GLU A 253 -14.96 14.90 -17.11
CA GLU A 253 -14.21 15.26 -18.33
C GLU A 253 -15.01 16.15 -19.32
N ILE A 254 -16.32 16.38 -19.07
CA ILE A 254 -17.23 17.19 -19.93
C ILE A 254 -17.55 18.56 -19.31
N GLN A 255 -17.03 18.90 -18.14
CA GLN A 255 -17.14 20.22 -17.51
C GLN A 255 -15.81 20.97 -17.57
#